data_29796e8a7bc61a698b2d242e4ec4f3c0
#
_entry.id   29796e8a7bc61a698b2d242e4ec4f3c0
#
_cell.length_a   1.000
_cell.length_b   1.000
_cell.length_c   1.000
_cell.angle_alpha   90.00
_cell.angle_beta   90.00
_cell.angle_gamma   90.00
#
_symmetry.space_group_name_H-M   'P 1'
#
loop_
_entity.id
_entity.type
_entity.pdbx_description
1 polymer ?
#
loop_
_entity_poly.entity_id
_entity_poly.type
_entity_poly.pdbx_seq_one_letter_code
_entity_poly.pdbx_strand_id
1 'polypeptide(L)'
;MKKHDKKKKEKLSFAATMKNSWFAMKLAASICPSLIVHTFIMWLIGQSEWVFFDGVFMKVIVNALSEGRDFKSILCFILICAAIFCTLAIYTGYVDNVVYPLKTNRLYGGIYKKLYAKAKNVELSCYEDPDFYNRYTMAMDGAEQKITAVIRGMIGAVIGTAASVSVFYMMYEIDHFAMLFIISPLIGNFLFG
;
A
#
# COMPACT_ATOMS: atom_id res chain seq x y z
N MET A 1 -31.36 -22.16 -19.82
CA MET A 1 -30.00 -22.43 -19.28
C MET A 1 -29.00 -21.69 -20.16
N LYS A 2 -28.63 -20.44 -19.80
CA LYS A 2 -27.65 -19.64 -20.56
C LYS A 2 -26.25 -19.91 -19.98
N LYS A 3 -25.37 -20.52 -20.80
CA LYS A 3 -23.94 -20.64 -20.51
C LYS A 3 -23.34 -19.24 -20.37
N HIS A 4 -22.93 -18.85 -19.16
CA HIS A 4 -22.06 -17.71 -18.96
C HIS A 4 -20.71 -18.00 -19.62
N ASP A 5 -20.47 -17.41 -20.78
CA ASP A 5 -19.14 -17.34 -21.37
C ASP A 5 -18.22 -16.60 -20.40
N LYS A 6 -17.35 -17.35 -19.72
CA LYS A 6 -16.21 -16.81 -18.97
C LYS A 6 -15.25 -16.21 -20.01
N LYS A 7 -15.45 -14.93 -20.39
CA LYS A 7 -14.43 -14.17 -21.12
C LYS A 7 -13.12 -14.29 -20.34
N LYS A 8 -12.18 -15.04 -20.90
CA LYS A 8 -10.80 -15.17 -20.44
C LYS A 8 -10.26 -13.75 -20.26
N LYS A 9 -10.00 -13.32 -19.02
CA LYS A 9 -9.37 -12.02 -18.74
C LYS A 9 -8.01 -12.05 -19.44
N GLU A 10 -7.86 -11.34 -20.53
CA GLU A 10 -6.54 -11.12 -21.14
C GLU A 10 -5.63 -10.52 -20.07
N LYS A 11 -4.55 -11.24 -19.79
CA LYS A 11 -3.52 -10.73 -18.86
C LYS A 11 -2.88 -9.51 -19.55
N LEU A 12 -3.20 -8.32 -19.05
CA LEU A 12 -2.55 -7.09 -19.49
C LEU A 12 -1.03 -7.25 -19.35
N SER A 13 -0.29 -6.80 -20.37
CA SER A 13 1.17 -6.73 -20.30
C SER A 13 1.61 -5.89 -19.09
N PHE A 14 2.70 -6.27 -18.44
CA PHE A 14 3.26 -5.53 -17.31
C PHE A 14 3.44 -4.04 -17.62
N ALA A 15 3.92 -3.70 -18.82
CA ALA A 15 4.07 -2.32 -19.27
C ALA A 15 2.72 -1.57 -19.35
N ALA A 16 1.65 -2.23 -19.81
CA ALA A 16 0.31 -1.65 -19.87
C ALA A 16 -0.25 -1.43 -18.46
N THR A 17 -0.03 -2.37 -17.54
CA THR A 17 -0.44 -2.24 -16.14
C THR A 17 0.28 -1.06 -15.48
N MET A 18 1.59 -0.92 -15.67
CA MET A 18 2.37 0.18 -15.11
C MET A 18 1.92 1.54 -15.66
N LYS A 19 1.66 1.64 -16.98
CA LYS A 19 1.13 2.85 -17.60
C LYS A 19 -0.24 3.24 -17.04
N ASN A 20 -1.13 2.27 -16.85
CA ASN A 20 -2.45 2.50 -16.28
C ASN A 20 -2.38 2.90 -14.81
N SER A 21 -1.51 2.27 -14.03
CA SER A 21 -1.27 2.62 -12.63
C SER A 21 -0.71 4.04 -12.48
N TRP A 22 0.22 4.42 -13.36
CA TRP A 22 0.77 5.78 -13.39
C TRP A 22 -0.29 6.83 -13.76
N PHE A 23 -1.16 6.51 -14.71
CA PHE A 23 -2.29 7.37 -15.05
C PHE A 23 -3.23 7.57 -13.85
N ALA A 24 -3.59 6.49 -13.16
CA ALA A 24 -4.45 6.54 -11.97
C ALA A 24 -3.80 7.38 -10.85
N MET A 25 -2.49 7.24 -10.64
CA MET A 25 -1.73 8.04 -9.68
C MET A 25 -1.75 9.52 -10.02
N LYS A 26 -1.51 9.89 -11.30
CA LYS A 26 -1.59 11.28 -11.76
C LYS A 26 -2.98 11.87 -11.60
N LEU A 27 -4.02 11.08 -11.92
CA LEU A 27 -5.40 11.50 -11.75
C LEU A 27 -5.71 11.78 -10.27
N ALA A 28 -5.33 10.89 -9.37
CA ALA A 28 -5.50 11.06 -7.93
C ALA A 28 -4.72 12.28 -7.41
N ALA A 29 -3.48 12.48 -7.85
CA ALA A 29 -2.65 13.64 -7.49
C ALA A 29 -3.27 14.96 -7.93
N SER A 30 -3.96 14.98 -9.08
CA SER A 30 -4.65 16.18 -9.58
C SER A 30 -5.90 16.56 -8.78
N ILE A 31 -6.52 15.60 -8.07
CA ILE A 31 -7.77 15.78 -7.33
C ILE A 31 -7.49 15.96 -5.83
N CYS A 32 -6.71 15.06 -5.26
CA CYS A 32 -6.44 15.03 -3.82
C CYS A 32 -4.99 14.59 -3.53
N PRO A 33 -3.98 15.46 -3.73
CA PRO A 33 -2.58 15.12 -3.51
C PRO A 33 -2.30 14.74 -2.06
N SER A 34 -3.04 15.33 -1.12
CA SER A 34 -2.89 15.05 0.31
C SER A 34 -3.24 13.59 0.68
N LEU A 35 -4.09 12.90 -0.09
CA LEU A 35 -4.35 11.46 0.12
C LEU A 35 -3.10 10.63 -0.14
N ILE A 36 -2.37 10.94 -1.22
CA ILE A 36 -1.13 10.24 -1.59
C ILE A 36 -0.08 10.43 -0.50
N VAL A 37 0.11 11.68 -0.04
CA VAL A 37 1.07 12.00 1.04
C VAL A 37 0.71 11.24 2.32
N HIS A 38 -0.57 11.24 2.73
CA HIS A 38 -0.99 10.49 3.92
C HIS A 38 -0.79 8.99 3.77
N THR A 39 -1.17 8.43 2.63
CA THR A 39 -0.95 7.01 2.36
C THR A 39 0.54 6.66 2.42
N PHE A 40 1.41 7.53 1.88
CA PHE A 40 2.86 7.34 1.93
C PHE A 40 3.38 7.36 3.38
N ILE A 41 2.96 8.35 4.19
CA ILE A 41 3.37 8.47 5.59
C ILE A 41 2.91 7.24 6.40
N MET A 42 1.66 6.81 6.20
CA MET A 42 1.11 5.64 6.91
C MET A 42 1.86 4.35 6.58
N TRP A 43 2.19 4.13 5.30
CA TRP A 43 3.03 3.01 4.89
C TRP A 43 4.44 3.08 5.49
N LEU A 44 5.03 4.27 5.54
CA LEU A 44 6.36 4.49 6.11
C LEU A 44 6.36 4.22 7.62
N ILE A 45 5.35 4.69 8.36
CA ILE A 45 5.20 4.40 9.79
C ILE A 45 5.07 2.88 9.99
N GLY A 46 4.16 2.21 9.31
CA GLY A 46 3.95 0.78 9.49
C GLY A 46 5.19 -0.08 9.19
N GLN A 47 5.93 0.25 8.12
CA GLN A 47 7.18 -0.45 7.82
C GLN A 47 8.29 -0.14 8.82
N SER A 48 8.37 1.10 9.31
CA SER A 48 9.34 1.48 10.34
C SER A 48 9.07 0.79 11.67
N GLU A 49 7.80 0.67 12.08
CA GLU A 49 7.39 -0.08 13.27
C GLU A 49 7.83 -1.54 13.17
N TRP A 50 7.55 -2.19 12.03
CA TRP A 50 7.90 -3.59 11.82
C TRP A 50 9.42 -3.81 11.87
N VAL A 51 10.21 -3.02 11.13
CA VAL A 51 11.68 -3.11 11.11
C VAL A 51 12.27 -2.82 12.50
N PHE A 52 11.69 -1.86 13.24
CA PHE A 52 12.13 -1.55 14.58
C PHE A 52 11.91 -2.72 15.55
N PHE A 53 10.72 -3.31 15.57
CA PHE A 53 10.41 -4.40 16.50
C PHE A 53 11.24 -5.65 16.23
N ASP A 54 11.27 -6.11 14.98
CA ASP A 54 11.95 -7.36 14.63
C ASP A 54 13.48 -7.22 14.58
N GLY A 55 13.99 -6.04 14.22
CA GLY A 55 15.41 -5.80 14.07
C GLY A 55 16.06 -5.19 15.30
N VAL A 56 15.59 -4.01 15.72
CA VAL A 56 16.30 -3.18 16.71
C VAL A 56 15.89 -3.52 18.14
N PHE A 57 14.58 -3.58 18.41
CA PHE A 57 14.04 -3.74 19.75
C PHE A 57 14.52 -5.05 20.40
N MET A 58 14.36 -6.17 19.69
CA MET A 58 14.81 -7.48 20.19
C MET A 58 16.30 -7.54 20.39
N LYS A 59 17.10 -6.98 19.45
CA LYS A 59 18.55 -6.93 19.55
C LYS A 59 19.00 -6.15 20.79
N VAL A 60 18.39 -4.99 21.05
CA VAL A 60 18.74 -4.15 22.23
C VAL A 60 18.43 -4.88 23.53
N ILE A 61 17.26 -5.55 23.63
CA ILE A 61 16.90 -6.30 24.85
C ILE A 61 17.84 -7.48 25.08
N VAL A 62 18.09 -8.28 24.05
CA VAL A 62 18.97 -9.46 24.17
C VAL A 62 20.40 -9.04 24.57
N ASN A 63 20.93 -8.00 23.95
CA ASN A 63 22.25 -7.48 24.29
C ASN A 63 22.29 -6.94 25.72
N ALA A 64 21.27 -6.18 26.14
CA ALA A 64 21.21 -5.64 27.50
C ALA A 64 21.16 -6.74 28.57
N LEU A 65 20.44 -7.84 28.30
CA LEU A 65 20.42 -9.02 29.18
C LEU A 65 21.76 -9.75 29.21
N SER A 66 22.41 -9.92 28.05
CA SER A 66 23.70 -10.58 27.92
C SER A 66 24.84 -9.79 28.62
N GLU A 67 24.78 -8.47 28.57
CA GLU A 67 25.70 -7.56 29.23
C GLU A 67 25.45 -7.40 30.74
N GLY A 68 24.39 -8.01 31.27
CA GLY A 68 23.99 -7.90 32.67
C GLY A 68 23.60 -6.49 33.10
N ARG A 69 22.99 -5.71 32.19
CA ARG A 69 22.52 -4.35 32.49
C ARG A 69 21.46 -4.35 33.58
N ASP A 70 21.46 -3.26 34.37
CA ASP A 70 20.47 -3.09 35.44
C ASP A 70 19.03 -3.18 34.90
N PHE A 71 18.20 -3.96 35.61
CA PHE A 71 16.81 -4.18 35.30
C PHE A 71 16.00 -2.88 35.08
N LYS A 72 16.31 -1.84 35.86
CA LYS A 72 15.68 -0.53 35.74
C LYS A 72 15.94 0.12 34.38
N SER A 73 17.15 -0.02 33.84
CA SER A 73 17.48 0.52 32.49
C SER A 73 16.69 -0.18 31.39
N ILE A 74 16.58 -1.51 31.49
CA ILE A 74 15.79 -2.30 30.51
C ILE A 74 14.32 -1.93 30.60
N LEU A 75 13.79 -1.85 31.83
CA LEU A 75 12.38 -1.47 32.04
C LEU A 75 12.08 -0.05 31.51
N CYS A 76 12.99 0.90 31.79
CA CYS A 76 12.85 2.27 31.29
C CYS A 76 12.83 2.32 29.75
N PHE A 77 13.70 1.58 29.07
CA PHE A 77 13.71 1.47 27.62
C PHE A 77 12.38 0.92 27.08
N ILE A 78 11.87 -0.17 27.67
CA ILE A 78 10.59 -0.77 27.28
C ILE A 78 9.44 0.23 27.45
N LEU A 79 9.39 0.95 28.59
CA LEU A 79 8.34 1.93 28.86
C LEU A 79 8.38 3.12 27.87
N ILE A 80 9.57 3.59 27.52
CA ILE A 80 9.73 4.66 26.50
C ILE A 80 9.24 4.17 25.13
N CYS A 81 9.65 2.97 24.72
CA CYS A 81 9.17 2.38 23.47
C CYS A 81 7.64 2.22 23.49
N ALA A 82 7.08 1.69 24.56
CA ALA A 82 5.63 1.54 24.71
C ALA A 82 4.90 2.89 24.60
N ALA A 83 5.39 3.95 25.24
CA ALA A 83 4.79 5.29 25.14
C ALA A 83 4.83 5.83 23.71
N ILE A 84 5.94 5.66 22.99
CA ILE A 84 6.08 6.08 21.60
C ILE A 84 5.08 5.31 20.72
N PHE A 85 5.02 3.99 20.85
CA PHE A 85 4.12 3.16 20.03
C PHE A 85 2.65 3.40 20.36
N CYS A 86 2.28 3.62 21.62
CA CYS A 86 0.93 4.03 21.98
C CYS A 86 0.54 5.36 21.31
N THR A 87 1.44 6.32 21.28
CA THR A 87 1.21 7.60 20.61
C THR A 87 1.04 7.42 19.10
N LEU A 88 1.89 6.62 18.47
CA LEU A 88 1.78 6.28 17.05
C LEU A 88 0.47 5.53 16.75
N ALA A 89 0.08 4.57 17.58
CA ALA A 89 -1.17 3.81 17.41
C ALA A 89 -2.41 4.72 17.50
N ILE A 90 -2.43 5.69 18.42
CA ILE A 90 -3.51 6.69 18.49
C ILE A 90 -3.53 7.56 17.22
N TYR A 91 -2.36 8.00 16.76
CA TYR A 91 -2.25 8.81 15.56
C TYR A 91 -2.69 8.03 14.31
N THR A 92 -2.21 6.81 14.12
CA THR A 92 -2.56 5.96 12.97
C THR A 92 -4.04 5.61 13.00
N GLY A 93 -4.60 5.28 14.18
CA GLY A 93 -6.02 5.05 14.35
C GLY A 93 -6.88 6.27 14.00
N TYR A 94 -6.47 7.47 14.37
CA TYR A 94 -7.16 8.70 13.98
C TYR A 94 -7.08 8.93 12.45
N VAL A 95 -5.91 8.73 11.87
CA VAL A 95 -5.74 8.91 10.41
C VAL A 95 -6.59 7.91 9.64
N ASP A 96 -6.58 6.63 10.01
CA ASP A 96 -7.32 5.59 9.30
C ASP A 96 -8.84 5.73 9.43
N ASN A 97 -9.33 6.14 10.61
CA ASN A 97 -10.78 6.20 10.85
C ASN A 97 -11.41 7.55 10.51
N VAL A 98 -10.64 8.63 10.48
CA VAL A 98 -11.17 9.97 10.24
C VAL A 98 -10.59 10.60 8.98
N VAL A 99 -9.27 10.74 8.90
CA VAL A 99 -8.62 11.51 7.84
C VAL A 99 -8.70 10.78 6.50
N TYR A 100 -8.43 9.48 6.50
CA TYR A 100 -8.41 8.67 5.28
C TYR A 100 -9.78 8.58 4.60
N PRO A 101 -10.90 8.28 5.28
CA PRO A 101 -12.23 8.27 4.67
C PRO A 101 -12.64 9.63 4.10
N LEU A 102 -12.36 10.74 4.82
CA LEU A 102 -12.67 12.08 4.34
C LEU A 102 -11.95 12.42 3.03
N LYS A 103 -10.64 12.07 2.95
CA LYS A 103 -9.84 12.33 1.75
C LYS A 103 -10.21 11.41 0.59
N THR A 104 -10.56 10.17 0.90
CA THR A 104 -11.04 9.19 -0.08
C THR A 104 -12.36 9.63 -0.69
N ASN A 105 -13.32 10.10 0.12
CA ASN A 105 -14.58 10.65 -0.36
C ASN A 105 -14.38 11.89 -1.26
N ARG A 106 -13.41 12.75 -0.91
CA ARG A 106 -13.05 13.88 -1.76
C ARG A 106 -12.47 13.45 -3.11
N LEU A 107 -11.62 12.41 -3.11
CA LEU A 107 -11.11 11.81 -4.34
C LEU A 107 -12.24 11.26 -5.20
N TYR A 108 -13.18 10.52 -4.60
CA TYR A 108 -14.33 9.94 -5.30
C TYR A 108 -15.20 11.02 -5.95
N GLY A 109 -15.57 12.04 -5.20
CA GLY A 109 -16.33 13.17 -5.74
C GLY A 109 -15.63 13.84 -6.92
N GLY A 110 -14.31 13.99 -6.87
CA GLY A 110 -13.52 14.55 -7.97
C GLY A 110 -13.45 13.64 -9.20
N ILE A 111 -13.37 12.31 -9.01
CA ILE A 111 -13.40 11.33 -10.10
C ILE A 111 -14.76 11.35 -10.79
N TYR A 112 -15.84 11.26 -10.02
CA TYR A 112 -17.19 11.30 -10.58
C TYR A 112 -17.47 12.61 -11.32
N LYS A 113 -17.06 13.75 -10.77
CA LYS A 113 -17.19 15.05 -11.46
C LYS A 113 -16.49 15.05 -12.83
N LYS A 114 -15.29 14.46 -12.94
CA LYS A 114 -14.58 14.33 -14.23
C LYS A 114 -15.28 13.35 -15.19
N LEU A 115 -15.83 12.24 -14.67
CA LEU A 115 -16.56 11.27 -15.46
C LEU A 115 -17.85 11.87 -16.02
N TYR A 116 -18.64 12.54 -15.17
CA TYR A 116 -19.87 13.23 -15.61
C TYR A 116 -19.59 14.36 -16.61
N ALA A 117 -18.53 15.14 -16.40
CA ALA A 117 -18.14 16.18 -17.35
C ALA A 117 -17.79 15.60 -18.74
N LYS A 118 -17.15 14.44 -18.78
CA LYS A 118 -16.89 13.72 -20.04
C LYS A 118 -18.19 13.18 -20.65
N ALA A 119 -19.03 12.54 -19.84
CA ALA A 119 -20.30 11.97 -20.28
C ALA A 119 -21.21 13.05 -20.90
N LYS A 120 -21.29 14.24 -20.28
CA LYS A 120 -22.10 15.36 -20.80
C LYS A 120 -21.70 15.80 -22.22
N ASN A 121 -20.43 15.64 -22.60
CA ASN A 121 -19.90 16.07 -23.89
C ASN A 121 -19.94 14.97 -24.96
N VAL A 122 -20.55 13.83 -24.67
CA VAL A 122 -20.72 12.72 -25.63
C VAL A 122 -22.05 12.87 -26.33
N GLU A 123 -22.07 12.59 -27.62
CA GLU A 123 -23.32 12.63 -28.44
C GLU A 123 -24.32 11.62 -27.92
N LEU A 124 -25.60 11.98 -27.99
CA LEU A 124 -26.70 11.13 -27.52
C LEU A 124 -26.71 9.76 -28.20
N SER A 125 -26.35 9.70 -29.47
CA SER A 125 -26.22 8.48 -30.27
C SER A 125 -25.27 7.45 -29.66
N CYS A 126 -24.24 7.89 -28.94
CA CYS A 126 -23.31 6.99 -28.25
C CYS A 126 -23.96 6.25 -27.08
N TYR A 127 -24.98 6.84 -26.43
CA TYR A 127 -25.71 6.19 -25.34
C TYR A 127 -26.68 5.12 -25.82
N GLU A 128 -27.05 5.14 -27.09
CA GLU A 128 -27.87 4.11 -27.75
C GLU A 128 -27.02 2.90 -28.17
N ASP A 129 -25.67 3.04 -28.22
CA ASP A 129 -24.74 1.94 -28.44
C ASP A 129 -24.56 1.10 -27.18
N PRO A 130 -24.98 -0.18 -27.18
CA PRO A 130 -24.85 -1.08 -26.03
C PRO A 130 -23.39 -1.27 -25.57
N ASP A 131 -22.43 -1.24 -26.47
CA ASP A 131 -20.99 -1.40 -26.16
C ASP A 131 -20.45 -0.16 -25.46
N PHE A 132 -20.86 1.04 -25.84
CA PHE A 132 -20.52 2.27 -25.16
C PHE A 132 -21.13 2.30 -23.75
N TYR A 133 -22.43 1.98 -23.64
CA TYR A 133 -23.13 1.96 -22.35
C TYR A 133 -22.49 0.96 -21.37
N ASN A 134 -22.14 -0.23 -21.83
CA ASN A 134 -21.46 -1.23 -21.01
C ASN A 134 -20.08 -0.74 -20.54
N ARG A 135 -19.29 -0.10 -21.41
CA ARG A 135 -17.99 0.47 -21.02
C ARG A 135 -18.13 1.62 -20.04
N TYR A 136 -19.14 2.46 -20.22
CA TYR A 136 -19.44 3.56 -19.31
C TYR A 136 -19.82 3.06 -17.91
N THR A 137 -20.77 2.11 -17.82
CA THR A 137 -21.17 1.49 -16.56
C THR A 137 -20.00 0.77 -15.87
N MET A 138 -19.18 0.02 -16.62
CA MET A 138 -17.97 -0.62 -16.09
C MET A 138 -16.91 0.39 -15.60
N ALA A 139 -16.83 1.56 -16.23
CA ALA A 139 -15.94 2.63 -15.80
C ALA A 139 -16.44 3.34 -14.54
N MET A 140 -17.78 3.47 -14.39
CA MET A 140 -18.41 4.03 -13.21
C MET A 140 -18.38 3.07 -12.03
N ASP A 141 -18.54 1.76 -12.28
CA ASP A 141 -18.59 0.73 -11.25
C ASP A 141 -17.21 0.46 -10.65
N GLY A 142 -17.05 0.82 -9.40
CA GLY A 142 -15.83 0.57 -8.62
C GLY A 142 -14.59 1.35 -9.08
N ALA A 143 -14.73 2.43 -9.85
CA ALA A 143 -13.61 3.28 -10.27
C ALA A 143 -12.84 3.83 -9.06
N GLU A 144 -13.54 4.20 -8.03
CA GLU A 144 -13.02 4.70 -6.76
C GLU A 144 -12.15 3.66 -6.05
N GLN A 145 -12.66 2.42 -5.91
CA GLN A 145 -11.95 1.34 -5.22
C GLN A 145 -10.70 0.93 -6.00
N LYS A 146 -10.79 0.87 -7.33
CA LYS A 146 -9.66 0.51 -8.20
C LYS A 146 -8.54 1.54 -8.12
N ILE A 147 -8.86 2.85 -8.14
CA ILE A 147 -7.87 3.92 -8.04
C ILE A 147 -7.22 3.92 -6.66
N THR A 148 -7.99 3.75 -5.60
CA THR A 148 -7.46 3.67 -4.23
C THR A 148 -6.55 2.45 -4.04
N ALA A 149 -6.94 1.30 -4.59
CA ALA A 149 -6.11 0.09 -4.58
C ALA A 149 -4.78 0.29 -5.34
N VAL A 150 -4.82 0.99 -6.49
CA VAL A 150 -3.60 1.32 -7.24
C VAL A 150 -2.68 2.24 -6.43
N ILE A 151 -3.22 3.28 -5.78
CA ILE A 151 -2.42 4.19 -4.93
C ILE A 151 -1.73 3.41 -3.82
N ARG A 152 -2.49 2.60 -3.08
CA ARG A 152 -1.95 1.77 -2.00
C ARG A 152 -0.91 0.77 -2.51
N GLY A 153 -1.20 0.09 -3.61
CA GLY A 153 -0.31 -0.91 -4.19
C GLY A 153 1.01 -0.33 -4.70
N MET A 154 0.98 0.82 -5.38
CA MET A 154 2.20 1.47 -5.87
C MET A 154 3.07 1.98 -4.72
N ILE A 155 2.46 2.67 -3.75
CA ILE A 155 3.19 3.19 -2.58
C ILE A 155 3.73 2.02 -1.75
N GLY A 156 2.91 1.01 -1.49
CA GLY A 156 3.31 -0.18 -0.75
C GLY A 156 4.45 -0.95 -1.43
N ALA A 157 4.44 -1.06 -2.76
CA ALA A 157 5.52 -1.69 -3.50
C ALA A 157 6.85 -0.94 -3.35
N VAL A 158 6.84 0.40 -3.45
CA VAL A 158 8.05 1.22 -3.30
C VAL A 158 8.61 1.13 -1.89
N ILE A 159 7.76 1.35 -0.87
CA ILE A 159 8.20 1.36 0.53
C ILE A 159 8.56 -0.07 0.99
N GLY A 160 7.77 -1.08 0.60
CA GLY A 160 8.05 -2.47 0.92
C GLY A 160 9.37 -2.96 0.31
N THR A 161 9.69 -2.55 -0.92
CA THR A 161 10.99 -2.85 -1.54
C THR A 161 12.13 -2.19 -0.76
N ALA A 162 11.98 -0.92 -0.36
CA ALA A 162 12.99 -0.23 0.43
C ALA A 162 13.19 -0.89 1.82
N ALA A 163 12.09 -1.28 2.48
CA ALA A 163 12.15 -2.02 3.75
C ALA A 163 12.83 -3.39 3.58
N SER A 164 12.51 -4.12 2.52
CA SER A 164 13.16 -5.41 2.22
C SER A 164 14.67 -5.25 2.03
N VAL A 165 15.10 -4.23 1.28
CA VAL A 165 16.53 -3.93 1.11
C VAL A 165 17.19 -3.62 2.45
N SER A 166 16.53 -2.86 3.32
CA SER A 166 17.06 -2.56 4.67
C SER A 166 17.24 -3.81 5.52
N VAL A 167 16.26 -4.73 5.49
CA VAL A 167 16.35 -6.02 6.21
C VAL A 167 17.47 -6.89 5.64
N PHE A 168 17.61 -6.96 4.30
CA PHE A 168 18.72 -7.66 3.68
C PHE A 168 20.08 -7.11 4.10
N TYR A 169 20.21 -5.78 4.18
CA TYR A 169 21.45 -5.14 4.64
C TYR A 169 21.75 -5.50 6.10
N MET A 170 20.75 -5.42 6.99
CA MET A 170 20.93 -5.79 8.41
C MET A 170 21.36 -7.24 8.58
N MET A 171 20.77 -8.16 7.80
CA MET A 171 21.13 -9.59 7.83
C MET A 171 22.54 -9.85 7.28
N TYR A 172 22.94 -9.11 6.24
CA TYR A 172 24.29 -9.20 5.69
C TYR A 172 25.38 -8.85 6.72
N GLU A 173 25.11 -7.86 7.59
CA GLU A 173 26.04 -7.49 8.68
C GLU A 173 26.12 -8.53 9.79
N ILE A 174 25.07 -9.34 10.00
CA ILE A 174 25.04 -10.35 11.06
C ILE A 174 25.73 -11.64 10.61
N ASP A 175 25.29 -12.21 9.50
CA ASP A 175 25.88 -13.44 8.94
C ASP A 175 25.53 -13.58 7.44
N HIS A 176 26.57 -13.77 6.64
CA HIS A 176 26.42 -13.98 5.19
C HIS A 176 25.65 -15.27 4.86
N PHE A 177 25.72 -16.31 5.69
CA PHE A 177 24.96 -17.55 5.49
C PHE A 177 23.49 -17.40 5.82
N ALA A 178 23.11 -16.47 6.72
CA ALA A 178 21.71 -16.20 7.05
C ALA A 178 20.91 -15.69 5.83
N MET A 179 21.58 -15.05 4.87
CA MET A 179 20.92 -14.63 3.63
C MET A 179 20.35 -15.79 2.80
N LEU A 180 20.98 -16.97 2.81
CA LEU A 180 20.49 -18.15 2.08
C LEU A 180 19.13 -18.61 2.60
N PHE A 181 18.91 -18.51 3.91
CA PHE A 181 17.63 -18.87 4.52
C PHE A 181 16.49 -17.91 4.15
N ILE A 182 16.79 -16.63 3.89
CA ILE A 182 15.78 -15.65 3.46
C ILE A 182 15.47 -15.78 1.97
N ILE A 183 16.50 -16.04 1.15
CA ILE A 183 16.35 -16.17 -0.30
C ILE A 183 15.60 -17.47 -0.66
N SER A 184 15.79 -18.54 0.08
CA SER A 184 15.19 -19.85 -0.19
C SER A 184 13.66 -19.85 -0.22
N PRO A 185 12.92 -19.26 0.77
CA PRO A 185 11.47 -19.14 0.71
C PRO A 185 10.97 -18.19 -0.41
N LEU A 186 11.74 -17.14 -0.72
CA LEU A 186 11.41 -16.23 -1.82
C LEU A 186 11.44 -16.94 -3.17
N ILE A 187 12.50 -17.72 -3.43
CA ILE A 187 12.62 -18.56 -4.64
C ILE A 187 11.53 -19.63 -4.65
N GLY A 188 11.28 -20.29 -3.51
CA GLY A 188 10.24 -21.29 -3.37
C GLY A 188 8.86 -20.73 -3.71
N ASN A 189 8.50 -19.59 -3.16
CA ASN A 189 7.22 -18.93 -3.43
C ASN A 189 7.09 -18.45 -4.89
N PHE A 190 8.19 -18.06 -5.53
CA PHE A 190 8.20 -17.65 -6.94
C PHE A 190 8.08 -18.85 -7.89
N LEU A 191 8.62 -20.02 -7.53
CA LEU A 191 8.59 -21.22 -8.37
C LEU A 191 7.31 -22.03 -8.21
N PHE A 192 6.69 -22.04 -7.02
CA PHE A 192 5.57 -22.90 -6.66
C PHE A 192 4.26 -22.14 -6.34
N GLY A 193 4.25 -20.79 -6.28
CA GLY A 193 3.07 -19.94 -6.08
C GLY A 193 2.57 -19.38 -7.39
#